data_a4dceea6d0ba4330822023ddb42aa4ef
#
_entry.id   a4dceea6d0ba4330822023ddb42aa4ef
#
_cell.length_a   1.000
_cell.length_b   1.000
_cell.length_c   1.000
_cell.angle_alpha   90.00
_cell.angle_beta   90.00
_cell.angle_gamma   90.00
#
_symmetry.space_group_name_H-M   'P 1'
#
loop_
_entity.id
_entity.type
_entity.pdbx_description
1 polymer ?
#
loop_
_entity_poly.entity_id
_entity_poly.type
_entity_poly.pdbx_seq_one_letter_code
_entity_poly.pdbx_strand_id
1 'polypeptide(L)'
;MSKVVWFDIPVADMTRAIGFYEALTGDRLVRLPVGEGKETAIFASEGGGAAGCLFAAPEDEPSHFGSRVYFDAGPSIDEWLERVEPAGGRILVGKTEIGGGRGVFAYVEDSEGNRVGLNAPA
;
A
#
# COMPACT_ATOMS: atom_id res chain seq x y z
N MET A 1 22.70 -9.55 -7.69
CA MET A 1 21.32 -9.62 -7.19
C MET A 1 20.54 -8.39 -7.61
N SER A 2 19.35 -8.58 -8.14
CA SER A 2 18.51 -7.48 -8.58
C SER A 2 17.84 -6.81 -7.38
N LYS A 3 17.68 -5.49 -7.46
CA LYS A 3 17.08 -4.68 -6.42
C LYS A 3 15.83 -4.00 -6.98
N VAL A 4 14.71 -4.13 -6.27
CA VAL A 4 13.49 -3.38 -6.60
C VAL A 4 13.70 -1.93 -6.18
N VAL A 5 13.40 -0.99 -7.07
CA VAL A 5 13.61 0.44 -6.80
C VAL A 5 12.32 1.25 -6.80
N TRP A 6 11.24 0.70 -7.36
CA TRP A 6 9.96 1.41 -7.45
C TRP A 6 8.82 0.43 -7.59
N PHE A 7 7.63 0.85 -7.16
CA PHE A 7 6.38 0.13 -7.43
C PHE A 7 5.27 1.13 -7.77
N ASP A 8 4.32 0.68 -8.59
CA ASP A 8 3.07 1.40 -8.85
C ASP A 8 1.92 0.56 -8.31
N ILE A 9 0.99 1.18 -7.60
CA ILE A 9 -0.26 0.56 -7.20
C ILE A 9 -1.37 1.22 -8.04
N PRO A 10 -2.08 0.46 -8.88
CA PRO A 10 -3.16 1.04 -9.68
C PRO A 10 -4.33 1.44 -8.80
N VAL A 11 -4.91 2.60 -9.08
CA VAL A 11 -6.07 3.09 -8.34
C VAL A 11 -7.12 3.62 -9.31
N ALA A 12 -8.38 3.49 -8.93
CA ALA A 12 -9.50 3.98 -9.73
C ALA A 12 -9.88 5.42 -9.35
N ASP A 13 -9.79 5.74 -8.06
CA ASP A 13 -10.12 7.06 -7.53
C ASP A 13 -8.95 7.54 -6.69
N MET A 14 -8.17 8.47 -7.23
CA MET A 14 -6.94 8.93 -6.57
C MET A 14 -7.22 9.58 -5.21
N THR A 15 -8.25 10.41 -5.11
CA THR A 15 -8.57 11.08 -3.85
C THR A 15 -8.92 10.06 -2.76
N ARG A 16 -9.74 9.08 -3.11
CA ARG A 16 -10.12 8.01 -2.18
C ARG A 16 -8.91 7.17 -1.78
N ALA A 17 -8.07 6.83 -2.75
CA ALA A 17 -6.88 6.02 -2.50
C ALA A 17 -5.87 6.73 -1.60
N ILE A 18 -5.64 8.03 -1.84
CA ILE A 18 -4.78 8.83 -0.97
C ILE A 18 -5.29 8.81 0.46
N GLY A 19 -6.60 9.01 0.64
CA GLY A 19 -7.21 8.98 1.97
C GLY A 19 -6.98 7.65 2.69
N PHE A 20 -7.16 6.54 1.96
CA PHE A 20 -6.93 5.21 2.51
C PHE A 20 -5.47 5.03 2.96
N TYR A 21 -4.53 5.28 2.05
CA TYR A 21 -3.12 5.01 2.36
C TYR A 21 -2.53 5.96 3.38
N GLU A 22 -2.94 7.22 3.40
CA GLU A 22 -2.51 8.14 4.46
C GLU A 22 -3.02 7.69 5.82
N ALA A 23 -4.26 7.22 5.90
CA ALA A 23 -4.83 6.71 7.15
C ALA A 23 -4.15 5.42 7.60
N LEU A 24 -3.84 4.53 6.65
CA LEU A 24 -3.21 3.25 6.97
C LEU A 24 -1.75 3.41 7.40
N THR A 25 -0.98 4.14 6.61
CA THR A 25 0.48 4.24 6.81
C THR A 25 0.88 5.34 7.78
N GLY A 26 0.06 6.37 7.92
CA GLY A 26 0.43 7.58 8.66
C GLY A 26 1.32 8.51 7.86
N ASP A 27 1.69 8.15 6.64
CA ASP A 27 2.52 8.97 5.77
C ASP A 27 1.68 9.95 4.97
N ARG A 28 2.35 11.00 4.47
CA ARG A 28 1.75 11.95 3.53
C ARG A 28 2.08 11.51 2.12
N LEU A 29 1.09 11.56 1.23
CA LEU A 29 1.32 11.30 -0.19
C LEU A 29 1.34 12.61 -0.96
N VAL A 30 2.23 12.70 -1.94
CA VAL A 30 2.37 13.89 -2.79
C VAL A 30 1.73 13.61 -4.13
N ARG A 31 0.62 14.29 -4.42
CA ARG A 31 -0.14 14.13 -5.66
C ARG A 31 0.47 14.96 -6.77
N LEU A 32 0.79 14.31 -7.89
CA LEU A 32 1.43 14.95 -9.04
C LEU A 32 0.78 14.49 -10.34
N PRO A 33 0.44 15.39 -11.26
CA PRO A 33 0.03 15.00 -12.61
C PRO A 33 1.24 14.52 -13.41
N VAL A 34 1.06 13.47 -14.24
CA VAL A 34 2.15 12.93 -15.07
C VAL A 34 1.78 12.85 -16.55
N GLY A 35 0.83 13.63 -17.01
CA GLY A 35 0.40 13.64 -18.39
C GLY A 35 -1.11 13.64 -18.47
N GLU A 36 -1.64 13.64 -19.69
CA GLU A 36 -3.09 13.69 -19.89
C GLU A 36 -3.77 12.44 -19.34
N GLY A 37 -4.73 12.64 -18.46
CA GLY A 37 -5.54 11.57 -17.88
C GLY A 37 -4.79 10.66 -16.95
N LYS A 38 -3.58 11.02 -16.52
CA LYS A 38 -2.76 10.22 -15.60
C LYS A 38 -2.35 11.03 -14.38
N GLU A 39 -2.38 10.39 -13.24
CA GLU A 39 -1.98 11.00 -11.98
C GLU A 39 -1.17 10.02 -11.14
N THR A 40 -0.32 10.58 -10.30
CA THR A 40 0.40 9.80 -9.29
C THR A 40 0.21 10.42 -7.93
N ALA A 41 0.37 9.59 -6.90
CA ALA A 41 0.54 10.08 -5.53
C ALA A 41 1.72 9.31 -4.95
N ILE A 42 2.79 10.02 -4.69
CA ILE A 42 4.06 9.43 -4.26
C ILE A 42 4.07 9.26 -2.75
N PHE A 43 4.46 8.08 -2.30
CA PHE A 43 4.70 7.84 -0.88
C PHE A 43 5.97 8.58 -0.47
N ALA A 44 5.81 9.73 0.19
CA ALA A 44 6.93 10.52 0.65
C ALA A 44 7.49 9.91 1.93
N SER A 45 8.80 9.73 2.01
CA SER A 45 9.45 9.27 3.22
C SER A 45 10.24 10.39 3.85
N GLU A 46 10.47 10.28 5.15
CA GLU A 46 11.41 11.17 5.84
C GLU A 46 12.78 10.98 5.24
N GLY A 47 13.49 12.08 5.01
CA GLY A 47 14.79 12.05 4.35
C GLY A 47 14.71 12.17 2.84
N GLY A 48 13.54 12.34 2.26
CA GLY A 48 13.35 12.67 0.84
C GLY A 48 13.40 11.50 -0.13
N GLY A 49 13.48 10.26 0.34
CA GLY A 49 13.39 9.09 -0.51
C GLY A 49 11.96 8.71 -0.78
N ALA A 50 11.71 8.03 -1.89
CA ALA A 50 10.42 7.43 -2.19
C ALA A 50 10.67 6.08 -2.86
N ALA A 51 9.80 5.09 -2.57
CA ALA A 51 9.94 3.75 -3.13
C ALA A 51 8.80 3.38 -4.07
N GLY A 52 7.77 4.22 -4.18
CA GLY A 52 6.64 3.92 -5.05
C GLY A 52 5.54 4.96 -4.99
N CYS A 53 4.48 4.69 -5.72
CA CYS A 53 3.35 5.60 -5.82
C CYS A 53 2.04 4.85 -6.06
N LEU A 54 0.95 5.58 -5.86
CA LEU A 54 -0.36 5.25 -6.41
C LEU A 54 -0.39 5.79 -7.83
N PHE A 55 -0.97 5.05 -8.77
CA PHE A 55 -0.99 5.42 -10.17
C PHE A 55 -2.40 5.27 -10.73
N ALA A 56 -2.95 6.35 -11.27
CA ALA A 56 -4.24 6.32 -11.95
C ALA A 56 -4.03 6.56 -13.43
N ALA A 57 -4.41 5.59 -14.26
CA ALA A 57 -4.33 5.68 -15.71
C ALA A 57 -5.43 4.81 -16.32
N PRO A 58 -5.94 5.16 -17.51
CA PRO A 58 -7.05 4.42 -18.11
C PRO A 58 -6.76 2.94 -18.35
N GLU A 59 -5.51 2.57 -18.60
CA GLU A 59 -5.09 1.19 -18.88
C GLU A 59 -4.83 0.36 -17.64
N ASP A 60 -4.79 0.96 -16.45
CA ASP A 60 -4.46 0.25 -15.21
C ASP A 60 -5.72 -0.01 -14.38
N GLU A 61 -5.90 -1.25 -13.96
CA GLU A 61 -7.04 -1.64 -13.12
C GLU A 61 -6.56 -2.22 -11.78
N PRO A 62 -7.16 -1.77 -10.67
CA PRO A 62 -6.95 -2.43 -9.38
C PRO A 62 -7.44 -3.87 -9.43
N SER A 63 -6.74 -4.78 -8.74
CA SER A 63 -7.16 -6.18 -8.63
C SER A 63 -6.43 -6.89 -7.50
N HIS A 64 -6.88 -8.15 -7.22
CA HIS A 64 -6.16 -9.03 -6.32
C HIS A 64 -5.05 -9.82 -7.01
N PHE A 65 -4.97 -9.74 -8.33
CA PHE A 65 -4.05 -10.56 -9.12
C PHE A 65 -2.76 -9.82 -9.43
N GLY A 66 -1.74 -10.57 -9.82
CA GLY A 66 -0.44 -10.02 -10.15
C GLY A 66 0.48 -9.91 -8.95
N SER A 67 1.47 -9.06 -9.07
CA SER A 67 2.44 -8.85 -8.00
C SER A 67 1.79 -8.21 -6.78
N ARG A 68 2.35 -8.48 -5.61
CA ARG A 68 1.83 -7.97 -4.35
C ARG A 68 2.88 -7.12 -3.67
N VAL A 69 2.47 -5.93 -3.24
CA VAL A 69 3.33 -5.01 -2.52
C VAL A 69 3.13 -5.25 -1.02
N TYR A 70 4.21 -5.32 -0.26
CA TYR A 70 4.18 -5.44 1.20
C TYR A 70 4.68 -4.15 1.82
N PHE A 71 3.90 -3.62 2.76
CA PHE A 71 4.30 -2.47 3.55
C PHE A 71 4.91 -2.94 4.86
N ASP A 72 5.93 -2.23 5.31
CA ASP A 72 6.49 -2.43 6.64
C ASP A 72 5.53 -1.82 7.66
N ALA A 73 4.88 -2.66 8.44
CA ALA A 73 3.90 -2.24 9.42
C ALA A 73 4.51 -1.90 10.78
N GLY A 74 5.81 -1.60 10.80
CA GLY A 74 6.48 -1.16 12.02
C GLY A 74 6.73 -2.29 13.00
N PRO A 75 6.83 -1.98 14.30
CA PRO A 75 7.14 -3.01 15.29
C PRO A 75 6.00 -3.99 15.54
N SER A 76 4.76 -3.59 15.25
CA SER A 76 3.57 -4.43 15.46
C SER A 76 2.57 -4.24 14.33
N ILE A 77 2.12 -5.35 13.76
CA ILE A 77 1.13 -5.34 12.69
C ILE A 77 -0.26 -4.98 13.21
N ASP A 78 -0.51 -5.15 14.49
CA ASP A 78 -1.83 -4.98 15.07
C ASP A 78 -2.39 -3.57 14.89
N GLU A 79 -1.56 -2.55 15.08
CA GLU A 79 -1.98 -1.16 14.90
C GLU A 79 -2.41 -0.87 13.47
N TRP A 80 -1.68 -1.43 12.51
CA TRP A 80 -2.03 -1.27 11.10
C TRP A 80 -3.32 -1.98 10.75
N LEU A 81 -3.51 -3.19 11.26
CA LEU A 81 -4.74 -3.94 11.02
C LEU A 81 -5.96 -3.21 11.58
N GLU A 82 -5.84 -2.55 12.72
CA GLU A 82 -6.91 -1.76 13.31
C GLU A 82 -7.32 -0.57 12.42
N ARG A 83 -6.42 -0.07 11.59
CA ARG A 83 -6.68 1.08 10.72
C ARG A 83 -7.34 0.72 9.40
N VAL A 84 -7.30 -0.55 9.00
CA VAL A 84 -7.72 -0.97 7.65
C VAL A 84 -9.18 -0.64 7.38
N GLU A 85 -10.09 -1.12 8.21
CA GLU A 85 -11.52 -0.91 7.99
C GLU A 85 -11.95 0.56 8.13
N PRO A 86 -11.53 1.29 9.17
CA PRO A 86 -11.85 2.71 9.25
C PRO A 86 -11.31 3.53 8.08
N ALA A 87 -10.20 3.10 7.48
CA ALA A 87 -9.61 3.78 6.34
C ALA A 87 -10.33 3.48 5.02
N GLY A 88 -11.22 2.48 4.99
CA GLY A 88 -11.97 2.12 3.80
C GLY A 88 -11.55 0.82 3.13
N GLY A 89 -10.72 0.04 3.78
CA GLY A 89 -10.29 -1.26 3.29
C GLY A 89 -10.93 -2.43 4.01
N ARG A 90 -10.37 -3.60 3.81
CA ARG A 90 -10.89 -4.84 4.36
C ARG A 90 -9.75 -5.80 4.65
N ILE A 91 -9.80 -6.52 5.76
CA ILE A 91 -8.81 -7.55 6.07
C ILE A 91 -9.19 -8.84 5.33
N LEU A 92 -8.28 -9.33 4.51
CA LEU A 92 -8.47 -10.57 3.75
C LEU A 92 -7.91 -11.78 4.50
N VAL A 93 -6.70 -11.62 5.03
CA VAL A 93 -6.04 -12.63 5.86
C VAL A 93 -5.42 -11.90 7.03
N GLY A 94 -5.83 -12.24 8.23
CA GLY A 94 -5.33 -11.59 9.44
C GLY A 94 -3.88 -11.95 9.76
N LYS A 95 -3.42 -11.50 10.91
CA LYS A 95 -2.06 -11.74 11.38
C LYS A 95 -1.70 -13.22 11.31
N THR A 96 -0.65 -13.54 10.58
CA THR A 96 -0.20 -14.91 10.34
C THR A 96 1.30 -14.98 10.50
N GLU A 97 1.80 -15.99 11.22
CA GLU A 97 3.24 -16.19 11.35
C GLU A 97 3.84 -16.72 10.06
N ILE A 98 4.97 -16.12 9.67
CA ILE A 98 5.72 -16.59 8.51
C ILE A 98 6.49 -17.85 8.85
N GLY A 99 6.97 -17.96 10.10
CA GLY A 99 7.83 -19.03 10.52
C GLY A 99 9.31 -18.71 10.34
N GLY A 100 10.18 -19.48 10.96
CA GLY A 100 11.62 -19.27 10.86
C GLY A 100 12.13 -17.96 11.42
N GLY A 101 11.39 -17.35 12.35
CA GLY A 101 11.79 -16.08 12.96
C GLY A 101 11.66 -14.88 12.03
N ARG A 102 10.85 -14.98 10.96
CA ARG A 102 10.71 -13.93 9.94
C ARG A 102 9.56 -12.98 10.21
N GLY A 103 8.93 -13.09 11.37
CA GLY A 103 7.83 -12.19 11.74
C GLY A 103 6.48 -12.66 11.27
N VAL A 104 5.60 -11.70 11.03
CA VAL A 104 4.20 -11.94 10.69
C VAL A 104 3.83 -11.18 9.41
N PHE A 105 2.75 -11.63 8.78
CA PHE A 105 2.17 -10.93 7.64
C PHE A 105 0.65 -10.91 7.73
N ALA A 106 0.05 -10.07 6.93
CA ALA A 106 -1.39 -10.05 6.71
C ALA A 106 -1.66 -9.59 5.29
N TYR A 107 -2.83 -9.93 4.77
CA TYR A 107 -3.30 -9.39 3.48
C TYR A 107 -4.53 -8.55 3.72
N VAL A 108 -4.56 -7.39 3.08
CA VAL A 108 -5.69 -6.49 3.15
C VAL A 108 -6.10 -6.05 1.74
N GLU A 109 -7.36 -5.70 1.60
CA GLU A 109 -7.85 -5.05 0.40
C GLU A 109 -7.84 -3.56 0.65
N ASP A 110 -7.25 -2.80 -0.26
CA ASP A 110 -7.25 -1.34 -0.14
C ASP A 110 -8.61 -0.77 -0.56
N SER A 111 -8.74 0.54 -0.56
CA SER A 111 -9.98 1.22 -0.93
C SER A 111 -10.36 1.04 -2.41
N GLU A 112 -9.43 0.57 -3.22
CA GLU A 112 -9.58 0.46 -4.67
C GLU A 112 -9.79 -0.97 -5.16
N GLY A 113 -9.69 -1.96 -4.29
CA GLY A 113 -9.82 -3.37 -4.64
C GLY A 113 -8.50 -4.07 -4.91
N ASN A 114 -7.38 -3.47 -4.57
CA ASN A 114 -6.08 -4.15 -4.65
C ASN A 114 -5.87 -4.99 -3.39
N ARG A 115 -5.16 -6.10 -3.57
CA ARG A 115 -4.66 -6.88 -2.44
C ARG A 115 -3.23 -6.48 -2.15
N VAL A 116 -2.96 -5.96 -0.97
CA VAL A 116 -1.63 -5.60 -0.52
C VAL A 116 -1.27 -6.38 0.74
N GLY A 117 0.01 -6.50 1.00
CA GLY A 117 0.52 -7.19 2.16
C GLY A 117 1.01 -6.22 3.23
N LEU A 118 0.97 -6.67 4.46
CA LEU A 118 1.59 -6.00 5.60
C LEU A 118 2.59 -7.00 6.19
N ASN A 119 3.72 -6.48 6.65
CA ASN A 119 4.76 -7.30 7.26
C ASN A 119 5.32 -6.59 8.48
N ALA A 120 5.57 -7.32 9.54
CA ALA A 120 6.14 -6.77 10.77
C ALA A 120 6.85 -7.89 11.54
N PRO A 121 7.75 -7.54 12.49
CA PRO A 121 8.35 -8.55 13.37
C PRO A 121 7.32 -9.25 14.27
N ALA A 122 6.26 -8.55 14.62
CA ALA A 122 5.24 -9.10 15.52
C ALA A 122 3.84 -8.58 15.21
#